data_455466c30fe5027ad4505339521fd419
#
_entry.id   455466c30fe5027ad4505339521fd419
#
_cell.length_a   1.000
_cell.length_b   1.000
_cell.length_c   1.000
_cell.angle_alpha   90.00
_cell.angle_beta   90.00
_cell.angle_gamma   90.00
#
_symmetry.space_group_name_H-M   'P 1'
#
loop_
_entity.id
_entity.type
_entity.pdbx_description
1 polymer ?
#
loop_
_entity_poly.entity_id
_entity_poly.type
_entity_poly.pdbx_seq_one_letter_code
_entity_poly.pdbx_strand_id
1 'polypeptide(L)'
;MLVDGPSERPALCFLLLAVAMSFFGSALSIDETRAHLLLKEKMMRLGGRLVLNTKEELANERLMTLKIAEMKEAMRTLIFPPSMHFFQAKHLIERSQVFNILRMMPKGAALHLHDIGIVTMDWLVRNVTYRPHCHICFTPRGIMQFRFAHPTPRPSEKCSKWILLEDYRKRVQNVTEFDDSLLRNFTLVTQHPEVIYTNQNVVWSKFETIFFTISGLIHYAPVFRDYVFRSMQEFYEDNVLYMEIRASLLPVYELSGEHHDEEWSVKTYQEVAQKFVETHPEFIGIKIIYSDHRSKDVAVIAESIRMAMGLRIKFPTVVAGFDLVGHEDTGHSLHDYKEALMIPAKDGVKLPYFFHAGETDWQGTSIDRNILDALMLNTTRIGHGFALSKHPAVRTYSWKKDIPIEVCPISNQVLKLVSDLRNHPVATLMATGHPMVISSDDPAMFGAKGLSYDFYEVFMGIGGMKADLRTLKQLAMNSIKYSTLLESEKNTFMEIWKKRWDKFIADVATKGGHHHHHHGG
;
A
#
# COMPACT_ATOMS: atom_id res chain seq x y z
N MET A 1 -21.10 -19.44 -16.67
CA MET A 1 -20.83 -19.59 -16.58
C MET A 1 -20.02 -19.66 -16.23
N LEU A 2 -19.54 -19.82 -15.98
CA LEU A 2 -18.99 -19.91 -15.51
C LEU A 2 -18.13 -20.29 -15.47
N VAL A 3 -17.63 -20.36 -15.61
CA VAL A 3 -17.00 -20.63 -15.44
C VAL A 3 -16.24 -20.86 -15.26
N ASP A 4 -16.07 -20.62 -15.36
CA ASP A 4 -15.33 -21.31 -14.70
C ASP A 4 -13.88 -21.26 -14.95
N GLY A 5 -13.07 -20.82 -14.07
CA GLY A 5 -11.66 -20.92 -14.07
C GLY A 5 -11.20 -22.38 -14.25
N PRO A 6 -10.00 -22.63 -14.80
CA PRO A 6 -9.46 -23.98 -14.92
C PRO A 6 -9.42 -24.75 -13.61
N SER A 7 -9.38 -24.03 -12.47
CA SER A 7 -9.35 -24.64 -11.14
C SER A 7 -10.68 -25.23 -10.69
N GLU A 8 -11.81 -24.81 -11.25
CA GLU A 8 -13.13 -25.31 -10.85
C GLU A 8 -13.48 -26.64 -11.52
N ARG A 9 -13.02 -26.86 -12.76
CA ARG A 9 -13.29 -28.08 -13.50
C ARG A 9 -12.73 -29.34 -12.84
N PRO A 10 -11.44 -29.34 -12.42
CA PRO A 10 -10.92 -30.52 -11.70
C PRO A 10 -11.67 -30.78 -10.40
N ALA A 11 -12.09 -29.71 -9.71
CA ALA A 11 -12.85 -29.82 -8.47
C ALA A 11 -14.21 -30.49 -8.68
N LEU A 12 -14.93 -30.10 -9.72
CA LEU A 12 -16.22 -30.68 -10.04
C LEU A 12 -16.06 -32.15 -10.41
N CYS A 13 -15.03 -32.50 -11.18
CA CYS A 13 -14.72 -33.87 -11.54
C CYS A 13 -14.48 -34.73 -10.29
N PHE A 14 -13.75 -34.26 -9.30
CA PHE A 14 -13.53 -34.98 -8.05
C PHE A 14 -14.81 -35.22 -7.27
N LEU A 15 -15.69 -34.20 -7.19
CA LEU A 15 -16.97 -34.30 -6.52
C LEU A 15 -17.88 -35.31 -7.21
N LEU A 16 -17.98 -35.29 -8.55
CA LEU A 16 -18.76 -36.22 -9.33
C LEU A 16 -18.25 -37.64 -9.17
N LEU A 17 -16.94 -37.84 -9.17
CA LEU A 17 -16.33 -39.15 -8.97
C LEU A 17 -16.64 -39.69 -7.57
N ALA A 18 -16.54 -38.87 -6.55
CA ALA A 18 -16.86 -39.27 -5.17
C ALA A 18 -18.33 -39.72 -5.04
N VAL A 19 -19.26 -38.95 -5.65
CA VAL A 19 -20.67 -39.28 -5.67
C VAL A 19 -20.95 -40.57 -6.43
N ALA A 20 -20.33 -40.74 -7.60
CA ALA A 20 -20.47 -41.97 -8.40
C ALA A 20 -19.98 -43.21 -7.66
N MET A 21 -18.82 -43.14 -7.02
CA MET A 21 -18.26 -44.24 -6.23
C MET A 21 -19.16 -44.58 -5.03
N SER A 22 -19.70 -43.57 -4.37
CA SER A 22 -20.67 -43.75 -3.30
C SER A 22 -21.94 -44.47 -3.78
N PHE A 23 -22.41 -44.11 -4.97
CA PHE A 23 -23.61 -44.68 -5.59
C PHE A 23 -23.45 -46.16 -5.90
N PHE A 24 -22.24 -46.60 -6.31
CA PHE A 24 -21.95 -47.98 -6.65
C PHE A 24 -21.42 -48.80 -5.47
N GLY A 25 -21.53 -48.28 -4.24
CA GLY A 25 -21.08 -49.01 -3.06
C GLY A 25 -19.57 -48.99 -2.85
N SER A 26 -18.81 -48.33 -3.74
CA SER A 26 -17.37 -48.18 -3.65
C SER A 26 -17.05 -46.80 -3.10
N ALA A 27 -17.53 -46.49 -1.89
CA ALA A 27 -17.32 -45.19 -1.26
C ALA A 27 -15.84 -44.96 -1.03
N LEU A 28 -15.38 -43.74 -1.34
CA LEU A 28 -14.07 -43.23 -0.89
C LEU A 28 -14.07 -43.21 0.63
N SER A 29 -12.96 -43.59 1.24
CA SER A 29 -12.80 -43.46 2.68
C SER A 29 -12.84 -42.00 3.07
N ILE A 30 -13.14 -41.72 4.35
CA ILE A 30 -13.08 -40.35 4.89
C ILE A 30 -11.71 -39.74 4.65
N ASP A 31 -10.64 -40.52 4.86
CA ASP A 31 -9.27 -40.06 4.68
C ASP A 31 -8.95 -39.70 3.25
N GLU A 32 -9.42 -40.45 2.29
CA GLU A 32 -9.23 -40.19 0.86
C GLU A 32 -9.96 -38.91 0.44
N THR A 33 -11.21 -38.76 0.82
CA THR A 33 -12.01 -37.55 0.54
C THR A 33 -11.37 -36.30 1.18
N ARG A 34 -10.92 -36.45 2.43
CA ARG A 34 -10.21 -35.40 3.14
C ARG A 34 -8.94 -34.98 2.40
N ALA A 35 -8.13 -35.95 1.96
CA ALA A 35 -6.89 -35.67 1.23
C ALA A 35 -7.15 -34.95 -0.08
N HIS A 36 -8.19 -35.32 -0.82
CA HIS A 36 -8.57 -34.65 -2.06
C HIS A 36 -8.98 -33.19 -1.84
N LEU A 37 -9.78 -32.90 -0.81
CA LEU A 37 -10.19 -31.53 -0.49
C LEU A 37 -9.01 -30.68 -0.08
N LEU A 38 -8.12 -31.21 0.77
CA LEU A 38 -6.92 -30.49 1.20
C LEU A 38 -5.99 -30.18 0.03
N LEU A 39 -5.79 -31.14 -0.88
CA LEU A 39 -4.98 -30.93 -2.07
C LEU A 39 -5.60 -29.88 -2.99
N LYS A 40 -6.91 -29.93 -3.18
CA LYS A 40 -7.64 -28.96 -3.99
C LYS A 40 -7.45 -27.54 -3.45
N GLU A 41 -7.68 -27.33 -2.14
CA GLU A 41 -7.47 -26.03 -1.52
C GLU A 41 -6.02 -25.56 -1.64
N LYS A 42 -5.06 -26.46 -1.47
CA LYS A 42 -3.64 -26.17 -1.63
C LYS A 42 -3.32 -25.65 -3.03
N MET A 43 -3.92 -26.23 -4.06
CA MET A 43 -3.69 -25.85 -5.45
C MET A 43 -4.43 -24.58 -5.86
N MET A 44 -5.57 -24.29 -5.22
CA MET A 44 -6.39 -23.12 -5.55
C MET A 44 -5.82 -21.81 -5.01
N ARG A 45 -5.20 -21.85 -3.85
CA ARG A 45 -4.74 -20.63 -3.17
C ARG A 45 -3.66 -19.90 -3.97
N LEU A 46 -3.51 -18.62 -3.70
CA LEU A 46 -2.50 -17.78 -4.34
C LEU A 46 -1.11 -18.41 -4.20
N GLY A 47 -0.44 -18.62 -5.32
CA GLY A 47 0.87 -19.25 -5.36
C GLY A 47 0.86 -20.77 -5.26
N GLY A 48 -0.30 -21.39 -5.04
CA GLY A 48 -0.41 -22.84 -4.79
C GLY A 48 0.09 -23.73 -5.92
N ARG A 49 0.13 -23.21 -7.15
CA ARG A 49 0.61 -23.93 -8.34
C ARG A 49 2.07 -23.71 -8.66
N LEU A 50 2.75 -22.83 -7.94
CA LEU A 50 4.17 -22.62 -8.15
C LEU A 50 4.96 -23.86 -7.76
N VAL A 51 5.89 -24.26 -8.63
CA VAL A 51 6.82 -25.34 -8.36
C VAL A 51 8.12 -24.75 -7.87
N LEU A 52 8.47 -25.03 -6.63
CA LEU A 52 9.72 -24.58 -6.05
C LEU A 52 10.87 -25.50 -6.47
N ASN A 53 12.04 -24.93 -6.77
CA ASN A 53 13.24 -25.71 -7.00
C ASN A 53 13.80 -26.23 -5.66
N THR A 54 14.86 -27.03 -5.71
CA THR A 54 15.44 -27.68 -4.52
C THR A 54 15.87 -26.67 -3.46
N LYS A 55 16.50 -25.56 -3.86
CA LYS A 55 16.94 -24.51 -2.93
C LYS A 55 15.76 -23.78 -2.32
N GLU A 56 14.76 -23.48 -3.12
CA GLU A 56 13.53 -22.85 -2.65
C GLU A 56 12.77 -23.78 -1.68
N GLU A 57 12.73 -25.09 -1.93
CA GLU A 57 12.10 -26.04 -1.00
C GLU A 57 12.81 -26.03 0.36
N LEU A 58 14.14 -25.97 0.36
CA LEU A 58 14.92 -25.89 1.60
C LEU A 58 14.66 -24.56 2.33
N ALA A 59 14.63 -23.45 1.60
CA ALA A 59 14.33 -22.13 2.17
C ALA A 59 12.90 -22.11 2.75
N ASN A 60 11.93 -22.71 2.03
CA ASN A 60 10.55 -22.82 2.50
C ASN A 60 10.44 -23.62 3.79
N GLU A 61 11.16 -24.73 3.87
CA GLU A 61 11.20 -25.55 5.09
C GLU A 61 11.68 -24.73 6.30
N ARG A 62 12.77 -23.96 6.14
CA ARG A 62 13.29 -23.11 7.20
C ARG A 62 12.32 -21.99 7.58
N LEU A 63 11.75 -21.31 6.59
CA LEU A 63 10.76 -20.27 6.81
C LEU A 63 9.55 -20.81 7.58
N MET A 64 9.04 -21.96 7.15
CA MET A 64 7.85 -22.55 7.77
C MET A 64 8.14 -23.13 9.16
N THR A 65 9.36 -23.61 9.42
CA THR A 65 9.76 -24.00 10.77
C THR A 65 9.67 -22.82 11.75
N LEU A 66 10.17 -21.65 11.33
CA LEU A 66 10.09 -20.43 12.14
C LEU A 66 8.65 -19.95 12.28
N LYS A 67 7.89 -19.95 11.19
CA LYS A 67 6.48 -19.55 11.20
C LYS A 67 5.65 -20.42 12.12
N ILE A 68 5.79 -21.74 12.01
CA ILE A 68 5.04 -22.70 12.81
C ILE A 68 5.36 -22.50 14.31
N ALA A 69 6.62 -22.30 14.64
CA ALA A 69 7.02 -22.05 16.03
C ALA A 69 6.39 -20.75 16.57
N GLU A 70 6.41 -19.68 15.77
CA GLU A 70 5.81 -18.40 16.15
C GLU A 70 4.28 -18.50 16.30
N MET A 71 3.62 -19.22 15.38
CA MET A 71 2.17 -19.45 15.45
C MET A 71 1.78 -20.30 16.68
N LYS A 72 2.54 -21.34 16.98
CA LYS A 72 2.30 -22.17 18.18
C LYS A 72 2.45 -21.37 19.46
N GLU A 73 3.47 -20.52 19.55
CA GLU A 73 3.66 -19.65 20.71
C GLU A 73 2.51 -18.64 20.82
N ALA A 74 2.06 -18.07 19.71
CA ALA A 74 0.91 -17.18 19.68
C ALA A 74 -0.38 -17.88 20.14
N MET A 75 -0.59 -19.12 19.71
CA MET A 75 -1.74 -19.93 20.16
C MET A 75 -1.69 -20.24 21.65
N ARG A 76 -0.50 -20.44 22.20
CA ARG A 76 -0.28 -20.71 23.61
C ARG A 76 -0.50 -19.46 24.48
N THR A 77 -0.01 -18.31 24.05
CA THR A 77 -0.04 -17.06 24.83
C THR A 77 -1.25 -16.20 24.53
N LEU A 78 -1.93 -16.44 23.41
CA LEU A 78 -2.98 -15.60 22.84
C LEU A 78 -2.48 -14.19 22.48
N ILE A 79 -1.17 -14.02 22.35
CA ILE A 79 -0.53 -12.79 21.89
C ILE A 79 -0.11 -13.03 20.45
N PHE A 80 -0.90 -12.50 19.52
CA PHE A 80 -0.71 -12.70 18.09
C PHE A 80 -0.75 -11.33 17.39
N PRO A 81 0.39 -10.83 16.85
CA PRO A 81 0.44 -9.49 16.29
C PRO A 81 -0.65 -9.17 15.25
N PRO A 82 -1.00 -10.05 14.29
CA PRO A 82 -2.08 -9.74 13.34
C PRO A 82 -3.47 -9.59 13.95
N SER A 83 -3.71 -10.10 15.16
CA SER A 83 -4.98 -9.91 15.87
C SER A 83 -5.02 -8.62 16.70
N MET A 84 -3.87 -7.97 16.84
CA MET A 84 -3.70 -6.75 17.63
C MET A 84 -3.69 -5.53 16.74
N HIS A 85 -4.09 -4.37 17.28
CA HIS A 85 -3.90 -3.13 16.54
C HIS A 85 -2.42 -2.93 16.23
N PHE A 86 -2.11 -2.49 15.01
CA PHE A 86 -0.73 -2.38 14.54
C PHE A 86 0.14 -1.53 15.47
N PHE A 87 -0.40 -0.45 16.04
CA PHE A 87 0.36 0.43 16.94
C PHE A 87 0.80 -0.28 18.22
N GLN A 88 0.09 -1.33 18.63
CA GLN A 88 0.43 -2.17 19.78
C GLN A 88 1.27 -3.39 19.37
N ALA A 89 1.11 -3.84 18.13
CA ALA A 89 1.77 -5.02 17.61
C ALA A 89 3.17 -4.76 17.06
N LYS A 90 3.45 -3.55 16.60
CA LYS A 90 4.68 -3.21 15.86
C LYS A 90 5.95 -3.70 16.55
N HIS A 91 6.10 -3.44 17.84
CA HIS A 91 7.31 -3.84 18.58
C HIS A 91 7.47 -5.37 18.67
N LEU A 92 6.37 -6.11 18.67
CA LEU A 92 6.39 -7.57 18.61
C LEU A 92 6.76 -8.07 17.21
N ILE A 93 6.24 -7.43 16.18
CA ILE A 93 6.58 -7.73 14.79
C ILE A 93 8.08 -7.58 14.57
N GLU A 94 8.66 -6.51 15.08
CA GLU A 94 10.11 -6.23 14.91
C GLU A 94 11.00 -7.25 15.62
N ARG A 95 10.47 -8.02 16.58
CA ARG A 95 11.17 -9.13 17.23
C ARG A 95 10.99 -10.47 16.51
N SER A 96 10.10 -10.54 15.55
CA SER A 96 9.78 -11.78 14.84
C SER A 96 10.92 -12.20 13.92
N GLN A 97 11.32 -13.47 13.99
CA GLN A 97 12.29 -14.04 13.06
C GLN A 97 11.72 -14.14 11.66
N VAL A 98 10.42 -14.37 11.53
CA VAL A 98 9.73 -14.36 10.23
C VAL A 98 9.80 -12.97 9.62
N PHE A 99 9.58 -11.93 10.41
CA PHE A 99 9.70 -10.54 9.93
C PHE A 99 11.10 -10.22 9.42
N ASN A 100 12.14 -10.70 10.09
CA ASN A 100 13.51 -10.52 9.64
C ASN A 100 13.74 -11.12 8.25
N ILE A 101 13.17 -12.29 7.98
CA ILE A 101 13.23 -12.91 6.65
C ILE A 101 12.46 -12.07 5.63
N LEU A 102 11.27 -11.58 5.98
CA LEU A 102 10.46 -10.74 5.10
C LEU A 102 11.17 -9.42 4.75
N ARG A 103 11.92 -8.85 5.69
CA ARG A 103 12.73 -7.65 5.42
C ARG A 103 13.80 -7.91 4.35
N MET A 104 14.42 -9.08 4.37
CA MET A 104 15.43 -9.48 3.40
C MET A 104 14.86 -9.84 2.03
N MET A 105 13.58 -10.19 1.98
CA MET A 105 12.93 -10.67 0.76
C MET A 105 12.81 -9.55 -0.28
N PRO A 106 13.21 -9.80 -1.55
CA PRO A 106 12.92 -8.87 -2.64
C PRO A 106 11.42 -8.89 -2.97
N LYS A 107 10.78 -7.76 -2.74
CA LYS A 107 9.32 -7.62 -2.80
C LYS A 107 8.80 -7.19 -4.16
N GLY A 108 9.70 -6.79 -5.06
CA GLY A 108 9.34 -6.29 -6.38
C GLY A 108 8.93 -4.83 -6.33
N ALA A 109 7.67 -4.54 -6.49
CA ALA A 109 7.15 -3.18 -6.64
C ALA A 109 6.13 -2.82 -5.57
N ALA A 110 6.05 -1.53 -5.25
CA ALA A 110 4.98 -0.94 -4.43
C ALA A 110 4.06 -0.14 -5.37
N LEU A 111 2.83 -0.59 -5.54
CA LEU A 111 1.91 -0.05 -6.55
C LEU A 111 0.80 0.83 -5.97
N HIS A 112 0.67 0.92 -4.65
CA HIS A 112 -0.36 1.74 -4.00
C HIS A 112 0.26 2.54 -2.85
N LEU A 113 0.73 3.73 -3.19
CA LEU A 113 1.37 4.66 -2.25
C LEU A 113 0.82 6.06 -2.48
N HIS A 114 0.78 6.87 -1.41
CA HIS A 114 0.42 8.28 -1.48
C HIS A 114 1.66 9.15 -1.23
N ASP A 115 1.80 10.21 -2.00
CA ASP A 115 3.01 11.03 -2.10
C ASP A 115 3.52 11.58 -0.76
N ILE A 116 2.64 11.96 0.16
CA ILE A 116 3.06 12.57 1.41
C ILE A 116 3.09 11.63 2.62
N GLY A 117 2.82 10.33 2.40
CA GLY A 117 2.79 9.32 3.46
C GLY A 117 3.91 8.27 3.38
N ILE A 118 4.98 8.51 2.65
CA ILE A 118 5.96 7.47 2.29
C ILE A 118 7.39 7.70 2.78
N VAL A 119 7.63 8.77 3.51
CA VAL A 119 8.91 9.01 4.18
C VAL A 119 8.64 9.13 5.68
N THR A 120 9.45 8.47 6.50
CA THR A 120 9.26 8.47 7.95
C THR A 120 9.13 9.88 8.50
N MET A 121 8.14 10.07 9.37
CA MET A 121 7.84 11.38 9.95
C MET A 121 8.94 11.87 10.89
N ASP A 122 9.72 10.96 11.43
CA ASP A 122 10.89 11.29 12.22
C ASP A 122 11.88 12.18 11.45
N TRP A 123 12.06 11.90 10.16
CA TRP A 123 12.90 12.73 9.30
C TRP A 123 12.32 14.15 9.13
N LEU A 124 11.01 14.29 8.96
CA LEU A 124 10.37 15.61 8.88
C LEU A 124 10.60 16.40 10.18
N VAL A 125 10.41 15.76 11.33
CA VAL A 125 10.58 16.43 12.61
C VAL A 125 12.04 16.80 12.88
N ARG A 126 12.95 15.84 12.76
CA ARG A 126 14.34 15.99 13.20
C ARG A 126 15.26 16.66 12.19
N ASN A 127 14.91 16.61 10.91
CA ASN A 127 15.70 17.25 9.85
C ASN A 127 14.99 18.48 9.30
N VAL A 128 13.79 18.31 8.74
CA VAL A 128 13.11 19.35 7.96
C VAL A 128 12.69 20.53 8.83
N THR A 129 12.09 20.29 9.99
CA THR A 129 11.64 21.36 10.88
C THR A 129 12.81 22.14 11.52
N TYR A 130 14.03 21.63 11.44
CA TYR A 130 15.24 22.31 11.92
C TYR A 130 15.93 23.13 10.84
N ARG A 131 15.45 23.10 9.60
CA ARG A 131 16.03 23.89 8.52
C ARG A 131 15.74 25.39 8.73
N PRO A 132 16.61 26.28 8.20
CA PRO A 132 16.39 27.72 8.30
C PRO A 132 15.06 28.15 7.69
N HIS A 133 14.47 29.21 8.25
CA HIS A 133 13.26 29.85 7.75
C HIS A 133 11.96 29.06 7.93
N CYS A 134 11.99 27.96 8.67
CA CYS A 134 10.79 27.19 8.99
C CYS A 134 9.95 27.91 10.03
N HIS A 135 8.69 28.21 9.70
CA HIS A 135 7.74 28.86 10.60
C HIS A 135 6.60 27.91 10.94
N ILE A 136 6.07 28.07 12.14
CA ILE A 136 4.89 27.33 12.63
C ILE A 136 3.75 28.30 12.89
N CYS A 137 2.54 27.84 12.62
CA CYS A 137 1.31 28.54 12.96
C CYS A 137 0.34 27.57 13.63
N PHE A 138 -0.34 28.04 14.67
CA PHE A 138 -1.44 27.32 15.31
C PHE A 138 -2.74 27.97 14.87
N THR A 139 -3.58 27.23 14.12
CA THR A 139 -4.86 27.77 13.64
C THR A 139 -5.83 27.93 14.81
N PRO A 140 -6.95 28.66 14.64
CA PRO A 140 -7.98 28.78 15.68
C PRO A 140 -8.54 27.44 16.15
N ARG A 141 -8.47 26.41 15.32
CA ARG A 141 -8.88 25.03 15.66
C ARG A 141 -7.77 24.22 16.33
N GLY A 142 -6.60 24.83 16.58
CA GLY A 142 -5.46 24.15 17.19
C GLY A 142 -4.66 23.26 16.24
N ILE A 143 -4.88 23.36 14.93
CA ILE A 143 -4.15 22.60 13.93
C ILE A 143 -2.84 23.31 13.63
N MET A 144 -1.73 22.55 13.62
CA MET A 144 -0.43 23.09 13.25
C MET A 144 -0.31 23.22 11.73
N GLN A 145 0.30 24.32 11.29
CA GLN A 145 0.73 24.50 9.90
C GLN A 145 2.16 24.98 9.87
N PHE A 146 2.87 24.67 8.80
CA PHE A 146 4.27 25.02 8.61
C PHE A 146 4.47 25.71 7.27
N ARG A 147 5.43 26.65 7.23
CA ARG A 147 5.82 27.27 5.97
C ARG A 147 7.24 27.81 6.07
N PHE A 148 7.99 27.67 5.00
CA PHE A 148 9.29 28.30 4.84
C PHE A 148 9.12 29.66 4.16
N ALA A 149 9.65 30.70 4.78
CA ALA A 149 9.59 32.07 4.26
C ALA A 149 10.67 32.93 4.89
N HIS A 150 10.98 34.06 4.25
CA HIS A 150 11.90 35.05 4.78
C HIS A 150 11.39 36.47 4.44
N PRO A 151 11.17 37.34 5.46
CA PRO A 151 11.41 37.08 6.90
C PRO A 151 10.32 36.25 7.58
N THR A 152 9.05 36.40 7.21
CA THR A 152 7.92 35.66 7.75
C THR A 152 6.87 35.42 6.67
N PRO A 153 6.07 34.33 6.76
CA PRO A 153 4.93 34.14 5.88
C PRO A 153 3.89 35.26 6.05
N ARG A 154 3.11 35.50 5.00
CA ARG A 154 2.00 36.46 5.06
C ARG A 154 0.90 35.95 5.98
N PRO A 155 0.38 36.77 6.92
CA PRO A 155 -0.76 36.36 7.73
C PRO A 155 -2.00 36.07 6.89
N SER A 156 -2.80 35.13 7.35
CA SER A 156 -4.08 34.76 6.75
C SER A 156 -5.13 34.59 7.85
N GLU A 157 -6.40 34.38 7.48
CA GLU A 157 -7.46 34.08 8.45
C GLU A 157 -7.15 32.88 9.34
N LYS A 158 -6.60 31.83 8.74
CA LYS A 158 -6.26 30.59 9.45
C LYS A 158 -4.95 30.71 10.22
N CYS A 159 -4.00 31.51 9.72
CA CYS A 159 -2.68 31.69 10.29
C CYS A 159 -2.36 33.17 10.44
N SER A 160 -2.94 33.77 11.46
CA SER A 160 -2.71 35.18 11.75
C SER A 160 -1.33 35.44 12.35
N LYS A 161 -0.74 34.48 13.02
CA LYS A 161 0.55 34.59 13.69
C LYS A 161 1.47 33.43 13.33
N TRP A 162 2.49 33.75 12.55
CA TRP A 162 3.58 32.83 12.24
C TRP A 162 4.77 33.07 13.16
N ILE A 163 5.33 31.98 13.69
CA ILE A 163 6.48 32.04 14.60
C ILE A 163 7.62 31.28 13.95
N LEU A 164 8.81 31.89 13.90
CA LEU A 164 9.99 31.17 13.45
C LEU A 164 10.25 29.97 14.39
N LEU A 165 10.34 28.79 13.86
CA LEU A 165 10.38 27.57 14.68
C LEU A 165 11.63 27.51 15.56
N GLU A 166 12.77 28.01 15.06
CA GLU A 166 13.98 28.15 15.84
C GLU A 166 13.76 29.01 17.11
N ASP A 167 13.06 30.14 16.97
CA ASP A 167 12.73 30.98 18.11
C ASP A 167 11.72 30.33 19.05
N TYR A 168 10.72 29.64 18.49
CA TYR A 168 9.75 28.93 19.30
C TYR A 168 10.40 27.85 20.18
N ARG A 169 11.38 27.11 19.63
CA ARG A 169 12.11 26.09 20.40
C ARG A 169 12.94 26.69 21.55
N LYS A 170 13.40 27.94 21.42
CA LYS A 170 14.10 28.64 22.51
C LYS A 170 13.17 28.99 23.66
N ARG A 171 11.87 29.08 23.41
CA ARG A 171 10.86 29.45 24.43
C ARG A 171 10.25 28.25 25.14
N VAL A 172 10.29 27.06 24.54
CA VAL A 172 9.73 25.88 25.18
C VAL A 172 10.67 25.34 26.26
N GLN A 173 10.09 24.83 27.35
CA GLN A 173 10.89 24.30 28.46
C GLN A 173 11.63 23.03 28.09
N ASN A 174 10.99 22.17 27.27
CA ASN A 174 11.55 20.88 26.88
C ASN A 174 11.40 20.68 25.37
N VAL A 175 12.51 20.82 24.64
CA VAL A 175 12.52 20.70 23.18
C VAL A 175 12.19 19.26 22.74
N THR A 176 12.68 18.27 23.48
CA THR A 176 12.40 16.86 23.18
C THR A 176 10.90 16.58 23.26
N GLU A 177 10.23 17.07 24.30
CA GLU A 177 8.78 16.95 24.44
C GLU A 177 8.02 17.67 23.32
N PHE A 178 8.50 18.86 22.93
CA PHE A 178 7.93 19.57 21.81
C PHE A 178 8.07 18.79 20.50
N ASP A 179 9.25 18.26 20.20
CA ASP A 179 9.48 17.45 18.99
C ASP A 179 8.64 16.17 18.99
N ASP A 180 8.49 15.53 20.15
CA ASP A 180 7.60 14.40 20.29
C ASP A 180 6.14 14.79 20.03
N SER A 181 5.73 16.01 20.42
CA SER A 181 4.39 16.50 20.11
C SER A 181 4.18 16.72 18.62
N LEU A 182 5.23 17.17 17.89
CA LEU A 182 5.17 17.27 16.44
C LEU A 182 4.95 15.89 15.82
N LEU A 183 5.69 14.90 16.27
CA LEU A 183 5.56 13.55 15.77
C LEU A 183 4.15 12.98 16.00
N ARG A 184 3.56 13.21 17.16
CA ARG A 184 2.17 12.83 17.44
C ARG A 184 1.17 13.50 16.51
N ASN A 185 1.46 14.72 16.04
CA ASN A 185 0.60 15.45 15.10
C ASN A 185 0.84 15.06 13.64
N PHE A 186 1.98 14.45 13.32
CA PHE A 186 2.34 14.02 11.97
C PHE A 186 1.92 12.58 11.67
N THR A 187 1.47 11.84 12.68
CA THR A 187 1.07 10.43 12.54
C THR A 187 -0.26 10.17 13.22
N LEU A 188 -0.83 9.00 12.93
CA LEU A 188 -2.00 8.48 13.64
C LEU A 188 -1.60 7.69 14.88
N VAL A 189 -0.30 7.45 15.08
CA VAL A 189 0.23 6.56 16.12
C VAL A 189 -0.19 7.03 17.51
N THR A 190 -0.75 6.12 18.28
CA THR A 190 -1.14 6.31 19.67
C THR A 190 -1.05 4.98 20.42
N GLN A 191 -0.83 5.02 21.73
CA GLN A 191 -0.84 3.82 22.57
C GLN A 191 -2.27 3.30 22.83
N HIS A 192 -3.29 4.14 22.63
CA HIS A 192 -4.69 3.81 22.94
C HIS A 192 -5.61 4.07 21.73
N PRO A 193 -5.40 3.34 20.60
CA PRO A 193 -6.18 3.59 19.39
C PRO A 193 -7.68 3.35 19.55
N GLU A 194 -8.07 2.41 20.43
CA GLU A 194 -9.48 2.09 20.67
C GLU A 194 -10.21 3.25 21.37
N VAL A 195 -9.50 4.00 22.22
CA VAL A 195 -10.05 5.13 22.98
C VAL A 195 -10.06 6.39 22.13
N ILE A 196 -8.97 6.65 21.40
CA ILE A 196 -8.79 7.86 20.61
C ILE A 196 -9.64 7.81 19.34
N TYR A 197 -9.62 6.68 18.65
CA TYR A 197 -10.34 6.49 17.38
C TYR A 197 -11.58 5.64 17.61
N THR A 198 -12.64 6.27 18.09
CA THR A 198 -13.87 5.58 18.47
C THR A 198 -14.68 5.07 17.27
N ASN A 199 -14.49 5.68 16.09
CA ASN A 199 -15.16 5.26 14.85
C ASN A 199 -14.34 5.69 13.62
N GLN A 200 -14.78 5.25 12.45
CA GLN A 200 -14.08 5.52 11.18
C GLN A 200 -14.00 7.02 10.86
N ASN A 201 -15.05 7.77 11.15
CA ASN A 201 -15.05 9.20 10.85
C ASN A 201 -14.04 9.97 11.70
N VAL A 202 -13.84 9.57 12.94
CA VAL A 202 -12.85 10.20 13.84
C VAL A 202 -11.43 9.97 13.33
N VAL A 203 -11.08 8.74 13.00
CA VAL A 203 -9.72 8.43 12.51
C VAL A 203 -9.47 9.08 11.14
N TRP A 204 -10.45 9.06 10.24
CA TRP A 204 -10.33 9.71 8.94
C TRP A 204 -10.18 11.22 9.06
N SER A 205 -10.89 11.86 9.99
CA SER A 205 -10.78 13.29 10.25
C SER A 205 -9.35 13.67 10.67
N LYS A 206 -8.76 12.92 11.59
CA LYS A 206 -7.36 13.14 11.98
C LYS A 206 -6.41 12.83 10.83
N PHE A 207 -6.64 11.74 10.11
CA PHE A 207 -5.83 11.34 8.97
C PHE A 207 -5.76 12.47 7.93
N GLU A 208 -6.89 13.01 7.53
CA GLU A 208 -6.95 14.11 6.57
C GLU A 208 -6.32 15.40 7.12
N THR A 209 -6.42 15.65 8.42
CA THR A 209 -5.77 16.80 9.07
C THR A 209 -4.25 16.73 8.95
N ILE A 210 -3.66 15.55 9.02
CA ILE A 210 -2.21 15.38 8.89
C ILE A 210 -1.71 15.94 7.55
N PHE A 211 -2.45 15.72 6.47
CA PHE A 211 -2.09 16.24 5.15
C PHE A 211 -1.93 17.77 5.18
N PHE A 212 -2.84 18.48 5.83
CA PHE A 212 -2.74 19.92 5.99
C PHE A 212 -1.54 20.33 6.86
N THR A 213 -1.30 19.57 7.92
CA THR A 213 -0.22 19.86 8.86
C THR A 213 1.16 19.77 8.20
N ILE A 214 1.42 18.73 7.43
CA ILE A 214 2.75 18.46 6.87
C ILE A 214 2.95 19.02 5.45
N SER A 215 1.88 19.44 4.78
CA SER A 215 1.93 19.89 3.38
C SER A 215 2.93 21.05 3.18
N GLY A 216 2.93 22.04 4.06
CA GLY A 216 3.82 23.18 3.96
C GLY A 216 5.30 22.83 4.15
N LEU A 217 5.60 21.73 4.81
CA LEU A 217 6.97 21.21 4.92
C LEU A 217 7.40 20.51 3.63
N ILE A 218 6.57 19.60 3.15
CA ILE A 218 6.93 18.73 2.00
C ILE A 218 6.94 19.52 0.69
N HIS A 219 6.02 20.48 0.52
CA HIS A 219 5.88 21.24 -0.72
C HIS A 219 6.78 22.49 -0.80
N TYR A 220 7.75 22.62 0.09
CA TYR A 220 8.85 23.57 -0.08
C TYR A 220 9.88 22.93 -1.02
N ALA A 221 10.26 23.62 -2.09
CA ALA A 221 11.03 23.03 -3.19
C ALA A 221 12.29 22.24 -2.78
N PRO A 222 13.18 22.76 -1.93
CA PRO A 222 14.35 21.97 -1.50
C PRO A 222 13.95 20.73 -0.72
N VAL A 223 12.94 20.82 0.15
CA VAL A 223 12.44 19.67 0.92
C VAL A 223 11.76 18.67 0.00
N PHE A 224 10.99 19.13 -0.98
CA PHE A 224 10.30 18.27 -1.94
C PHE A 224 11.28 17.37 -2.69
N ARG A 225 12.40 17.93 -3.17
CA ARG A 225 13.45 17.16 -3.85
C ARG A 225 14.04 16.09 -2.93
N ASP A 226 14.39 16.48 -1.71
CA ASP A 226 14.96 15.55 -0.72
C ASP A 226 13.96 14.47 -0.31
N TYR A 227 12.71 14.83 -0.18
CA TYR A 227 11.63 13.92 0.18
C TYR A 227 11.44 12.83 -0.90
N VAL A 228 11.39 13.23 -2.16
CA VAL A 228 11.27 12.28 -3.28
C VAL A 228 12.46 11.32 -3.31
N PHE A 229 13.67 11.84 -3.15
CA PHE A 229 14.87 11.00 -3.09
C PHE A 229 14.79 10.01 -1.93
N ARG A 230 14.44 10.51 -0.75
CA ARG A 230 14.38 9.69 0.46
C ARG A 230 13.27 8.63 0.39
N SER A 231 12.16 8.91 -0.29
CA SER A 231 11.11 7.92 -0.49
C SER A 231 11.63 6.69 -1.25
N MET A 232 12.39 6.91 -2.31
CA MET A 232 13.02 5.82 -3.06
C MET A 232 14.05 5.08 -2.21
N GLN A 233 14.85 5.80 -1.44
CA GLN A 233 15.85 5.19 -0.57
C GLN A 233 15.23 4.29 0.50
N GLU A 234 14.18 4.75 1.19
CA GLU A 234 13.52 3.96 2.23
C GLU A 234 12.89 2.68 1.65
N PHE A 235 12.27 2.77 0.48
CA PHE A 235 11.69 1.59 -0.16
C PHE A 235 12.77 0.66 -0.73
N TYR A 236 13.82 1.20 -1.32
CA TYR A 236 14.96 0.42 -1.80
C TYR A 236 15.62 -0.37 -0.67
N GLU A 237 15.80 0.26 0.49
CA GLU A 237 16.36 -0.41 1.69
C GLU A 237 15.47 -1.55 2.18
N ASP A 238 14.16 -1.49 1.87
CA ASP A 238 13.21 -2.56 2.19
C ASP A 238 13.01 -3.55 1.02
N ASN A 239 13.94 -3.56 0.08
CA ASN A 239 13.96 -4.46 -1.07
C ASN A 239 12.77 -4.28 -2.03
N VAL A 240 12.37 -3.03 -2.22
CA VAL A 240 11.40 -2.61 -3.22
C VAL A 240 12.15 -1.87 -4.33
N LEU A 241 11.97 -2.28 -5.59
CA LEU A 241 12.78 -1.79 -6.70
C LEU A 241 12.02 -0.87 -7.66
N TYR A 242 10.75 -0.64 -7.43
CA TYR A 242 9.91 0.21 -8.27
C TYR A 242 8.68 0.68 -7.50
N MET A 243 8.25 1.91 -7.74
CA MET A 243 7.13 2.52 -7.02
C MET A 243 6.16 3.21 -7.97
N GLU A 244 4.87 3.03 -7.72
CA GLU A 244 3.82 3.86 -8.34
C GLU A 244 3.16 4.68 -7.24
N ILE A 245 3.18 6.00 -7.41
CA ILE A 245 2.84 6.95 -6.34
C ILE A 245 1.65 7.79 -6.79
N ARG A 246 0.57 7.75 -5.99
CA ARG A 246 -0.55 8.67 -6.15
C ARG A 246 -0.12 10.04 -5.63
N ALA A 247 -0.10 11.02 -6.52
CA ALA A 247 0.37 12.37 -6.22
C ALA A 247 -0.68 13.40 -6.64
N SER A 248 -1.00 14.31 -5.72
CA SER A 248 -1.94 15.38 -5.98
C SER A 248 -1.32 16.54 -6.75
N LEU A 249 0.02 16.58 -6.83
CA LEU A 249 0.79 17.60 -7.52
C LEU A 249 0.39 19.02 -7.08
N LEU A 250 0.21 19.21 -5.78
CA LEU A 250 -0.06 20.53 -5.19
C LEU A 250 1.08 21.48 -5.53
N PRO A 251 0.81 22.81 -5.59
CA PRO A 251 1.86 23.78 -5.87
C PRO A 251 3.04 23.63 -4.92
N VAL A 252 4.24 23.53 -5.49
CA VAL A 252 5.49 23.54 -4.74
C VAL A 252 6.02 24.96 -4.74
N TYR A 253 6.48 25.45 -3.60
CA TYR A 253 6.87 26.84 -3.44
C TYR A 253 8.35 27.01 -3.11
N GLU A 254 8.90 28.16 -3.49
CA GLU A 254 10.25 28.60 -3.15
C GLU A 254 10.23 29.56 -1.96
N LEU A 255 11.39 29.82 -1.38
CA LEU A 255 11.52 30.76 -0.27
C LEU A 255 11.03 32.17 -0.66
N SER A 256 11.16 32.53 -1.92
CA SER A 256 10.66 33.80 -2.48
C SER A 256 9.13 33.90 -2.49
N GLY A 257 8.43 32.80 -2.30
CA GLY A 257 6.98 32.72 -2.43
C GLY A 257 6.50 32.33 -3.82
N GLU A 258 7.41 32.18 -4.80
CA GLU A 258 7.09 31.67 -6.12
C GLU A 258 6.52 30.25 -6.02
N HIS A 259 5.48 29.96 -6.80
CA HIS A 259 4.85 28.64 -6.85
C HIS A 259 5.13 27.97 -8.20
N HIS A 260 5.37 26.68 -8.14
CA HIS A 260 5.55 25.84 -9.31
C HIS A 260 4.28 25.04 -9.61
N ASP A 261 4.06 24.73 -10.88
CA ASP A 261 2.90 24.00 -11.37
C ASP A 261 3.10 22.47 -11.34
N GLU A 262 2.11 21.75 -11.84
CA GLU A 262 2.10 20.29 -11.89
C GLU A 262 3.24 19.74 -12.78
N GLU A 263 3.51 20.40 -13.91
CA GLU A 263 4.59 19.98 -14.81
C GLU A 263 5.96 20.04 -14.13
N TRP A 264 6.18 21.10 -13.37
CA TRP A 264 7.42 21.25 -12.63
C TRP A 264 7.62 20.08 -11.64
N SER A 265 6.55 19.70 -10.96
CA SER A 265 6.59 18.59 -10.00
C SER A 265 6.85 17.26 -10.69
N VAL A 266 6.21 17.00 -11.85
CA VAL A 266 6.46 15.78 -12.64
C VAL A 266 7.91 15.72 -13.10
N LYS A 267 8.45 16.83 -13.62
CA LYS A 267 9.86 16.92 -13.99
C LYS A 267 10.79 16.65 -12.82
N THR A 268 10.44 17.17 -11.65
CA THR A 268 11.24 16.96 -10.44
C THR A 268 11.26 15.50 -10.03
N TYR A 269 10.11 14.83 -10.05
CA TYR A 269 10.06 13.38 -9.82
C TYR A 269 10.98 12.64 -10.81
N GLN A 270 10.90 12.98 -12.08
CA GLN A 270 11.72 12.36 -13.12
C GLN A 270 13.23 12.58 -12.88
N GLU A 271 13.63 13.81 -12.62
CA GLU A 271 15.03 14.19 -12.39
C GLU A 271 15.61 13.50 -11.14
N VAL A 272 14.86 13.51 -10.04
CA VAL A 272 15.31 12.90 -8.79
C VAL A 272 15.39 11.38 -8.94
N ALA A 273 14.43 10.77 -9.63
CA ALA A 273 14.46 9.33 -9.90
C ALA A 273 15.68 8.93 -10.75
N GLN A 274 16.01 9.72 -11.77
CA GLN A 274 17.20 9.48 -12.60
C GLN A 274 18.48 9.52 -11.76
N LYS A 275 18.61 10.50 -10.87
CA LYS A 275 19.76 10.60 -9.97
C LYS A 275 19.86 9.41 -9.03
N PHE A 276 18.71 8.96 -8.51
CA PHE A 276 18.68 7.80 -7.62
C PHE A 276 19.13 6.53 -8.36
N VAL A 277 18.65 6.31 -9.58
CA VAL A 277 19.03 5.15 -10.39
C VAL A 277 20.52 5.15 -10.73
N GLU A 278 21.12 6.32 -10.95
CA GLU A 278 22.59 6.41 -11.20
C GLU A 278 23.41 5.78 -10.08
N THR A 279 22.98 5.94 -8.84
CA THR A 279 23.68 5.36 -7.67
C THR A 279 23.08 4.02 -7.22
N HIS A 280 21.91 3.64 -7.77
CA HIS A 280 21.21 2.39 -7.44
C HIS A 280 20.73 1.74 -8.76
N PRO A 281 21.63 1.17 -9.56
CA PRO A 281 21.31 0.72 -10.92
C PRO A 281 20.28 -0.40 -11.00
N GLU A 282 20.02 -1.11 -9.90
CA GLU A 282 18.97 -2.13 -9.86
C GLU A 282 17.58 -1.56 -9.57
N PHE A 283 17.50 -0.29 -9.13
CA PHE A 283 16.22 0.37 -8.96
C PHE A 283 15.63 0.73 -10.32
N ILE A 284 14.41 0.30 -10.58
CA ILE A 284 13.77 0.45 -11.91
C ILE A 284 13.29 1.89 -12.12
N GLY A 285 12.74 2.51 -11.09
CA GLY A 285 12.23 3.87 -11.18
C GLY A 285 10.92 4.08 -10.44
N ILE A 286 10.24 5.17 -10.79
CA ILE A 286 8.93 5.52 -10.25
C ILE A 286 8.00 5.96 -11.36
N LYS A 287 6.69 5.82 -11.13
CA LYS A 287 5.65 6.48 -11.93
C LYS A 287 4.65 7.16 -11.02
N ILE A 288 4.00 8.18 -11.56
CA ILE A 288 3.04 9.00 -10.86
C ILE A 288 1.64 8.70 -11.37
N ILE A 289 0.70 8.52 -10.47
CA ILE A 289 -0.72 8.48 -10.75
C ILE A 289 -1.29 9.80 -10.24
N TYR A 290 -1.64 10.70 -11.16
CA TYR A 290 -2.18 12.00 -10.77
C TYR A 290 -3.51 11.78 -10.05
N SER A 291 -3.68 12.42 -8.91
CA SER A 291 -4.84 12.16 -8.04
C SER A 291 -5.48 13.47 -7.59
N ASP A 292 -6.81 13.45 -7.48
CA ASP A 292 -7.55 14.56 -6.91
C ASP A 292 -8.56 14.04 -5.88
N HIS A 293 -9.04 14.94 -5.01
CA HIS A 293 -9.87 14.55 -3.88
C HIS A 293 -11.34 14.35 -4.31
N ARG A 294 -11.93 13.25 -3.86
CA ARG A 294 -13.31 12.88 -4.20
C ARG A 294 -14.39 13.70 -3.47
N SER A 295 -14.00 14.75 -2.76
CA SER A 295 -14.93 15.73 -2.21
C SER A 295 -15.24 16.88 -3.18
N LYS A 296 -14.48 17.02 -4.26
CA LYS A 296 -14.58 18.13 -5.20
C LYS A 296 -15.74 17.95 -6.18
N ASP A 297 -16.23 19.07 -6.70
CA ASP A 297 -17.32 19.06 -7.69
C ASP A 297 -16.90 18.42 -9.01
N VAL A 298 -17.87 17.92 -9.75
CA VAL A 298 -17.66 17.26 -11.05
C VAL A 298 -16.86 18.14 -12.02
N ALA A 299 -17.15 19.44 -12.05
CA ALA A 299 -16.43 20.39 -12.92
C ALA A 299 -14.95 20.48 -12.58
N VAL A 300 -14.59 20.48 -11.29
CA VAL A 300 -13.19 20.50 -10.83
C VAL A 300 -12.50 19.20 -11.20
N ILE A 301 -13.15 18.06 -11.00
CA ILE A 301 -12.58 16.76 -11.38
C ILE A 301 -12.42 16.66 -12.91
N ALA A 302 -13.34 17.23 -13.70
CA ALA A 302 -13.19 17.28 -15.15
C ALA A 302 -11.91 18.03 -15.56
N GLU A 303 -11.60 19.15 -14.90
CA GLU A 303 -10.35 19.88 -15.14
C GLU A 303 -9.13 19.05 -14.76
N SER A 304 -9.18 18.35 -13.62
CA SER A 304 -8.09 17.48 -13.19
C SER A 304 -7.86 16.33 -14.15
N ILE A 305 -8.90 15.78 -14.73
CA ILE A 305 -8.79 14.73 -15.77
C ILE A 305 -8.13 15.28 -17.02
N ARG A 306 -8.51 16.48 -17.47
CA ARG A 306 -7.86 17.13 -18.62
C ARG A 306 -6.38 17.42 -18.33
N MET A 307 -6.08 17.85 -17.12
CA MET A 307 -4.69 18.02 -16.67
C MET A 307 -3.93 16.68 -16.75
N ALA A 308 -4.51 15.61 -16.25
CA ALA A 308 -3.91 14.28 -16.29
C ALA A 308 -3.66 13.81 -17.73
N MET A 309 -4.60 14.06 -18.63
CA MET A 309 -4.46 13.74 -20.05
C MET A 309 -3.26 14.47 -20.65
N GLY A 310 -3.14 15.77 -20.40
CA GLY A 310 -2.03 16.58 -20.88
C GLY A 310 -0.69 16.17 -20.30
N LEU A 311 -0.64 15.91 -19.01
CA LEU A 311 0.58 15.45 -18.33
C LEU A 311 1.04 14.10 -18.86
N ARG A 312 0.12 13.19 -19.12
CA ARG A 312 0.47 11.86 -19.66
C ARG A 312 0.99 11.94 -21.09
N ILE A 313 0.44 12.81 -21.90
CA ILE A 313 0.94 13.05 -23.27
C ILE A 313 2.37 13.61 -23.21
N LYS A 314 2.61 14.55 -22.32
CA LYS A 314 3.92 15.21 -22.19
C LYS A 314 4.97 14.34 -21.50
N PHE A 315 4.55 13.55 -20.52
CA PHE A 315 5.44 12.69 -19.72
C PHE A 315 4.95 11.23 -19.72
N PRO A 316 4.94 10.57 -20.88
CA PRO A 316 4.33 9.25 -21.02
C PRO A 316 5.05 8.14 -20.22
N THR A 317 6.32 8.34 -19.89
CA THR A 317 7.10 7.38 -19.11
C THR A 317 7.02 7.62 -17.60
N VAL A 318 6.45 8.76 -17.17
CA VAL A 318 6.38 9.14 -15.76
C VAL A 318 4.94 9.13 -15.25
N VAL A 319 4.00 9.69 -16.02
CA VAL A 319 2.60 9.78 -15.62
C VAL A 319 1.84 8.55 -16.13
N ALA A 320 1.43 7.70 -15.19
CA ALA A 320 0.75 6.45 -15.51
C ALA A 320 -0.76 6.64 -15.75
N GLY A 321 -1.40 7.53 -15.00
CA GLY A 321 -2.83 7.73 -15.11
C GLY A 321 -3.41 8.58 -13.99
N PHE A 322 -4.66 8.29 -13.64
CA PHE A 322 -5.45 9.12 -12.72
C PHE A 322 -6.18 8.28 -11.67
N ASP A 323 -6.37 8.86 -10.48
CA ASP A 323 -7.18 8.29 -9.39
C ASP A 323 -7.89 9.38 -8.59
N LEU A 324 -8.91 8.99 -7.87
CA LEU A 324 -9.67 9.80 -6.91
C LEU A 324 -9.35 9.30 -5.50
N VAL A 325 -8.95 10.22 -4.63
CA VAL A 325 -8.47 9.90 -3.28
C VAL A 325 -9.35 10.52 -2.21
N GLY A 326 -9.13 10.16 -0.95
CA GLY A 326 -9.86 10.64 0.20
C GLY A 326 -10.80 9.60 0.78
N HIS A 327 -11.55 9.98 1.81
CA HIS A 327 -12.46 9.08 2.50
C HIS A 327 -13.63 8.68 1.58
N GLU A 328 -13.65 7.43 1.18
CA GLU A 328 -14.62 6.94 0.20
C GLU A 328 -16.07 7.07 0.71
N ASP A 329 -16.28 6.74 1.98
CA ASP A 329 -17.62 6.77 2.60
C ASP A 329 -18.29 8.15 2.57
N THR A 330 -17.52 9.23 2.63
CA THR A 330 -18.02 10.61 2.67
C THR A 330 -17.80 11.36 1.36
N GLY A 331 -17.12 10.75 0.41
CA GLY A 331 -16.83 11.35 -0.90
C GLY A 331 -17.95 11.06 -1.92
N HIS A 332 -17.81 11.68 -3.08
CA HIS A 332 -18.64 11.37 -4.22
C HIS A 332 -18.35 9.96 -4.75
N SER A 333 -19.39 9.28 -5.23
CA SER A 333 -19.23 8.00 -5.91
C SER A 333 -18.59 8.19 -7.29
N LEU A 334 -18.03 7.12 -7.84
CA LEU A 334 -17.53 7.15 -9.23
C LEU A 334 -18.68 7.45 -10.22
N HIS A 335 -19.88 6.97 -9.92
CA HIS A 335 -21.05 7.24 -10.76
C HIS A 335 -21.38 8.74 -10.79
N ASP A 336 -21.22 9.46 -9.68
CA ASP A 336 -21.42 10.91 -9.62
C ASP A 336 -20.45 11.64 -10.56
N TYR A 337 -19.25 11.12 -10.76
CA TYR A 337 -18.23 11.69 -11.63
C TYR A 337 -18.25 11.17 -13.06
N LYS A 338 -19.23 10.36 -13.41
CA LYS A 338 -19.30 9.66 -14.70
C LYS A 338 -19.00 10.56 -15.91
N GLU A 339 -19.61 11.74 -15.95
CA GLU A 339 -19.43 12.66 -17.07
C GLU A 339 -17.97 13.10 -17.20
N ALA A 340 -17.33 13.42 -16.10
CA ALA A 340 -15.90 13.78 -16.09
C ALA A 340 -15.02 12.59 -16.46
N LEU A 341 -15.30 11.41 -15.89
CA LEU A 341 -14.51 10.21 -16.11
C LEU A 341 -14.62 9.66 -17.54
N MET A 342 -15.66 10.02 -18.27
CA MET A 342 -15.83 9.65 -19.68
C MET A 342 -15.14 10.59 -20.66
N ILE A 343 -14.58 11.71 -20.20
CA ILE A 343 -13.91 12.69 -21.08
C ILE A 343 -12.80 12.06 -21.93
N PRO A 344 -11.86 11.28 -21.37
CA PRO A 344 -10.81 10.68 -22.19
C PRO A 344 -11.36 9.80 -23.32
N ALA A 345 -12.33 8.94 -23.02
CA ALA A 345 -12.94 8.05 -24.00
C ALA A 345 -13.64 8.84 -25.11
N LYS A 346 -14.35 9.92 -24.77
CA LYS A 346 -15.03 10.79 -25.74
C LYS A 346 -14.03 11.52 -26.63
N ASP A 347 -12.87 11.89 -26.08
CA ASP A 347 -11.81 12.60 -26.83
C ASP A 347 -10.88 11.63 -27.56
N GLY A 348 -11.08 10.33 -27.45
CA GLY A 348 -10.24 9.32 -28.08
C GLY A 348 -8.82 9.26 -27.48
N VAL A 349 -8.64 9.72 -26.24
CA VAL A 349 -7.36 9.75 -25.55
C VAL A 349 -7.37 8.66 -24.47
N LYS A 350 -6.29 7.88 -24.40
CA LYS A 350 -6.14 6.86 -23.38
C LYS A 350 -5.62 7.49 -22.08
N LEU A 351 -6.43 7.41 -21.02
CA LEU A 351 -6.01 7.75 -19.66
C LEU A 351 -6.34 6.57 -18.75
N PRO A 352 -5.35 5.78 -18.34
CA PRO A 352 -5.60 4.67 -17.42
C PRO A 352 -6.07 5.16 -16.06
N TYR A 353 -7.00 4.44 -15.47
CA TYR A 353 -7.50 4.69 -14.13
C TYR A 353 -6.99 3.63 -13.15
N PHE A 354 -6.81 4.05 -11.90
CA PHE A 354 -6.35 3.20 -10.80
C PHE A 354 -7.21 3.50 -9.57
N PHE A 355 -8.54 3.34 -9.71
CA PHE A 355 -9.48 3.83 -8.71
C PHE A 355 -9.37 3.12 -7.38
N HIS A 356 -9.35 3.91 -6.29
CA HIS A 356 -9.83 3.43 -4.99
C HIS A 356 -11.30 3.05 -5.14
N ALA A 357 -11.65 1.84 -4.80
CA ALA A 357 -13.04 1.37 -4.86
C ALA A 357 -13.29 0.27 -3.85
N GLY A 358 -14.38 0.38 -3.13
CA GLY A 358 -14.78 -0.59 -2.13
C GLY A 358 -13.99 -0.52 -0.82
N GLU A 359 -13.34 0.58 -0.53
CA GLU A 359 -12.73 0.83 0.78
C GLU A 359 -13.81 1.25 1.76
N THR A 360 -14.75 0.32 2.03
CA THR A 360 -15.95 0.60 2.80
C THR A 360 -16.52 -0.68 3.41
N ASP A 361 -17.21 -0.52 4.55
CA ASP A 361 -18.02 -1.55 5.18
C ASP A 361 -19.51 -1.45 4.80
N TRP A 362 -19.91 -0.38 4.09
CA TRP A 362 -21.31 -0.08 3.79
C TRP A 362 -21.80 -0.83 2.56
N GLN A 363 -22.04 -2.12 2.72
CA GLN A 363 -22.54 -2.99 1.64
C GLN A 363 -23.90 -2.52 1.10
N GLY A 364 -24.05 -2.54 -0.23
CA GLY A 364 -25.30 -2.22 -0.90
C GLY A 364 -25.56 -0.73 -1.09
N THR A 365 -24.68 0.14 -0.62
CA THR A 365 -24.79 1.60 -0.82
C THR A 365 -24.17 2.01 -2.16
N SER A 366 -24.36 3.28 -2.53
CA SER A 366 -23.72 3.85 -3.73
C SER A 366 -22.19 3.80 -3.65
N ILE A 367 -21.62 3.89 -2.43
CA ILE A 367 -20.17 3.81 -2.21
C ILE A 367 -19.67 2.40 -2.52
N ASP A 368 -20.36 1.40 -2.02
CA ASP A 368 -20.04 -0.01 -2.26
C ASP A 368 -20.05 -0.35 -3.76
N ARG A 369 -20.93 0.28 -4.53
CA ARG A 369 -21.04 0.10 -5.99
C ARG A 369 -19.86 0.70 -6.76
N ASN A 370 -18.99 1.46 -6.12
CA ASN A 370 -17.79 1.97 -6.76
C ASN A 370 -16.94 0.85 -7.36
N ILE A 371 -16.94 -0.33 -6.76
CA ILE A 371 -16.21 -1.49 -7.31
C ILE A 371 -16.72 -1.85 -8.70
N LEU A 372 -18.03 -1.90 -8.86
CA LEU A 372 -18.64 -2.16 -10.16
C LEU A 372 -18.32 -1.05 -11.15
N ASP A 373 -18.51 0.20 -10.76
CA ASP A 373 -18.25 1.34 -11.63
C ASP A 373 -16.78 1.46 -12.03
N ALA A 374 -15.86 1.16 -11.12
CA ALA A 374 -14.43 1.12 -11.42
C ALA A 374 -14.13 0.13 -12.56
N LEU A 375 -14.70 -1.06 -12.49
CA LEU A 375 -14.55 -2.08 -13.54
C LEU A 375 -15.19 -1.64 -14.86
N MET A 376 -16.38 -1.02 -14.81
CA MET A 376 -17.05 -0.51 -16.00
C MET A 376 -16.28 0.64 -16.66
N LEU A 377 -15.53 1.41 -15.89
CA LEU A 377 -14.64 2.47 -16.37
C LEU A 377 -13.24 1.95 -16.76
N ASN A 378 -13.07 0.64 -16.83
CA ASN A 378 -11.83 -0.03 -17.22
C ASN A 378 -10.64 0.31 -16.32
N THR A 379 -10.87 0.37 -15.00
CA THR A 379 -9.76 0.56 -14.06
C THR A 379 -8.67 -0.50 -14.29
N THR A 380 -7.43 -0.07 -14.24
CA THR A 380 -6.27 -0.97 -14.45
C THR A 380 -6.08 -1.90 -13.26
N ARG A 381 -6.26 -1.36 -12.06
CA ARG A 381 -6.26 -2.08 -10.79
C ARG A 381 -7.33 -1.45 -9.90
N ILE A 382 -7.75 -2.16 -8.87
CA ILE A 382 -8.73 -1.67 -7.89
C ILE A 382 -7.99 -1.36 -6.60
N GLY A 383 -7.99 -0.09 -6.20
CA GLY A 383 -7.40 0.35 -4.93
C GLY A 383 -8.19 -0.21 -3.74
N HIS A 384 -7.53 -0.92 -2.85
CA HIS A 384 -8.07 -1.68 -1.73
C HIS A 384 -8.98 -2.83 -2.16
N GLY A 385 -10.11 -2.56 -2.79
CA GLY A 385 -11.07 -3.62 -3.15
C GLY A 385 -11.57 -4.40 -1.94
N PHE A 386 -11.61 -3.77 -0.77
CA PHE A 386 -11.92 -4.41 0.50
C PHE A 386 -13.29 -5.11 0.48
N ALA A 387 -14.28 -4.48 -0.15
CA ALA A 387 -15.65 -5.01 -0.24
C ALA A 387 -15.87 -6.04 -1.36
N LEU A 388 -14.85 -6.33 -2.17
CA LEU A 388 -15.01 -7.18 -3.37
C LEU A 388 -15.52 -8.60 -3.03
N SER A 389 -15.08 -9.16 -1.91
CA SER A 389 -15.47 -10.52 -1.51
C SER A 389 -16.97 -10.69 -1.27
N LYS A 390 -17.69 -9.57 -1.04
CA LYS A 390 -19.14 -9.59 -0.83
C LYS A 390 -19.95 -9.52 -2.14
N HIS A 391 -19.27 -9.40 -3.28
CA HIS A 391 -19.88 -9.24 -4.60
C HIS A 391 -19.46 -10.38 -5.54
N PRO A 392 -20.11 -11.53 -5.47
CA PRO A 392 -19.66 -12.72 -6.19
C PRO A 392 -19.59 -12.55 -7.72
N ALA A 393 -20.54 -11.84 -8.32
CA ALA A 393 -20.53 -11.59 -9.77
C ALA A 393 -19.43 -10.61 -10.17
N VAL A 394 -19.24 -9.55 -9.41
CA VAL A 394 -18.19 -8.54 -9.64
C VAL A 394 -16.80 -9.17 -9.42
N ARG A 395 -16.68 -10.00 -8.39
CA ARG A 395 -15.47 -10.78 -8.12
C ARG A 395 -15.10 -11.67 -9.31
N THR A 396 -16.05 -12.41 -9.86
CA THR A 396 -15.84 -13.26 -11.04
C THR A 396 -15.43 -12.40 -12.24
N TYR A 397 -16.08 -11.28 -12.44
CA TYR A 397 -15.76 -10.37 -13.55
C TYR A 397 -14.31 -9.87 -13.46
N SER A 398 -13.88 -9.36 -12.29
CA SER A 398 -12.52 -8.87 -12.11
C SER A 398 -11.48 -9.99 -12.30
N TRP A 399 -11.80 -11.21 -11.86
CA TRP A 399 -10.93 -12.37 -12.04
C TRP A 399 -10.77 -12.75 -13.51
N LYS A 400 -11.89 -12.82 -14.25
CA LYS A 400 -11.86 -13.13 -15.68
C LYS A 400 -11.12 -12.09 -16.50
N LYS A 401 -11.23 -10.82 -16.13
CA LYS A 401 -10.50 -9.72 -16.77
C LYS A 401 -9.08 -9.57 -16.28
N ASP A 402 -8.67 -10.36 -15.31
CA ASP A 402 -7.35 -10.30 -14.68
C ASP A 402 -7.02 -8.91 -14.12
N ILE A 403 -7.99 -8.31 -13.42
CA ILE A 403 -7.83 -6.99 -12.79
C ILE A 403 -7.55 -7.21 -11.30
N PRO A 404 -6.33 -6.89 -10.82
CA PRO A 404 -5.96 -7.15 -9.45
C PRO A 404 -6.50 -6.09 -8.49
N ILE A 405 -6.62 -6.48 -7.22
CA ILE A 405 -6.82 -5.54 -6.12
C ILE A 405 -5.48 -5.17 -5.49
N GLU A 406 -5.40 -3.96 -5.00
CA GLU A 406 -4.23 -3.42 -4.28
C GLU A 406 -4.54 -3.45 -2.79
N VAL A 407 -3.96 -4.42 -2.09
CA VAL A 407 -4.26 -4.70 -0.68
C VAL A 407 -3.30 -3.96 0.23
N CYS A 408 -3.84 -3.16 1.16
CA CYS A 408 -3.06 -2.41 2.14
C CYS A 408 -3.57 -2.76 3.55
N PRO A 409 -3.12 -3.88 4.12
CA PRO A 409 -3.75 -4.44 5.33
C PRO A 409 -3.65 -3.54 6.56
N ILE A 410 -2.51 -2.92 6.80
CA ILE A 410 -2.34 -2.04 7.98
C ILE A 410 -3.27 -0.83 7.88
N SER A 411 -3.36 -0.22 6.70
CA SER A 411 -4.30 0.87 6.45
C SER A 411 -5.74 0.44 6.75
N ASN A 412 -6.15 -0.73 6.29
CA ASN A 412 -7.50 -1.25 6.53
C ASN A 412 -7.79 -1.43 8.03
N GLN A 413 -6.79 -1.82 8.82
CA GLN A 413 -6.95 -1.95 10.26
C GLN A 413 -6.96 -0.58 10.96
N VAL A 414 -5.98 0.26 10.67
CA VAL A 414 -5.83 1.58 11.32
C VAL A 414 -7.02 2.47 11.03
N LEU A 415 -7.54 2.44 9.80
CA LEU A 415 -8.73 3.20 9.39
C LEU A 415 -10.03 2.49 9.72
N LYS A 416 -9.96 1.39 10.48
CA LYS A 416 -11.08 0.71 11.16
C LYS A 416 -12.07 -0.01 10.23
N LEU A 417 -11.60 -0.49 9.08
CA LEU A 417 -12.40 -1.43 8.28
C LEU A 417 -12.40 -2.84 8.88
N VAL A 418 -11.31 -3.23 9.54
CA VAL A 418 -11.14 -4.54 10.16
C VAL A 418 -10.31 -4.38 11.43
N SER A 419 -10.61 -5.17 12.46
CA SER A 419 -9.85 -5.16 13.72
C SER A 419 -8.78 -6.25 13.74
N ASP A 420 -9.17 -7.50 13.51
CA ASP A 420 -8.30 -8.67 13.51
C ASP A 420 -8.02 -9.04 12.06
N LEU A 421 -6.76 -9.00 11.66
CA LEU A 421 -6.38 -9.24 10.26
C LEU A 421 -6.62 -10.69 9.82
N ARG A 422 -6.86 -11.62 10.74
CA ARG A 422 -7.34 -12.96 10.38
C ARG A 422 -8.73 -12.92 9.76
N ASN A 423 -9.51 -11.87 10.05
CA ASN A 423 -10.87 -11.66 9.54
C ASN A 423 -10.92 -10.72 8.34
N HIS A 424 -9.77 -10.35 7.79
CA HIS A 424 -9.72 -9.51 6.59
C HIS A 424 -10.39 -10.25 5.42
N PRO A 425 -11.31 -9.60 4.69
CA PRO A 425 -12.06 -10.27 3.61
C PRO A 425 -11.18 -10.79 2.46
N VAL A 426 -9.98 -10.24 2.31
CA VAL A 426 -9.02 -10.69 1.29
C VAL A 426 -8.55 -12.13 1.55
N ALA A 427 -8.69 -12.66 2.75
CA ALA A 427 -8.38 -14.05 3.04
C ALA A 427 -9.13 -15.03 2.11
N THR A 428 -10.41 -14.75 1.82
CA THR A 428 -11.20 -15.59 0.90
C THR A 428 -10.75 -15.44 -0.55
N LEU A 429 -10.31 -14.26 -0.95
CA LEU A 429 -9.76 -14.02 -2.28
C LEU A 429 -8.39 -14.70 -2.46
N MET A 430 -7.56 -14.64 -1.44
CA MET A 430 -6.26 -15.32 -1.43
C MET A 430 -6.43 -16.85 -1.51
N ALA A 431 -7.42 -17.38 -0.81
CA ALA A 431 -7.71 -18.80 -0.81
C ALA A 431 -8.08 -19.33 -2.21
N THR A 432 -8.60 -18.51 -3.09
CA THR A 432 -9.00 -18.90 -4.45
C THR A 432 -8.06 -18.37 -5.54
N GLY A 433 -6.94 -17.74 -5.15
CA GLY A 433 -5.95 -17.27 -6.12
C GLY A 433 -6.35 -16.02 -6.88
N HIS A 434 -7.25 -15.21 -6.33
CA HIS A 434 -7.64 -13.94 -6.96
C HIS A 434 -6.42 -13.03 -7.16
N PRO A 435 -6.28 -12.35 -8.31
CA PRO A 435 -5.12 -11.50 -8.55
C PRO A 435 -5.07 -10.35 -7.54
N MET A 436 -3.91 -10.17 -6.92
CA MET A 436 -3.70 -9.11 -5.94
C MET A 436 -2.24 -8.73 -5.83
N VAL A 437 -2.01 -7.51 -5.36
CA VAL A 437 -0.70 -6.99 -4.99
C VAL A 437 -0.79 -6.45 -3.57
N ILE A 438 0.35 -6.42 -2.87
CA ILE A 438 0.42 -5.88 -1.51
C ILE A 438 1.13 -4.54 -1.55
N SER A 439 0.58 -3.56 -0.85
CA SER A 439 1.21 -2.26 -0.66
C SER A 439 0.95 -1.75 0.76
N SER A 440 1.40 -0.54 1.04
CA SER A 440 1.38 0.01 2.39
C SER A 440 0.63 1.34 2.52
N ASP A 441 0.14 1.89 1.40
CA ASP A 441 -0.69 3.10 1.38
C ASP A 441 0.04 4.35 1.90
N ASP A 442 -0.06 4.64 3.18
CA ASP A 442 0.60 5.75 3.86
C ASP A 442 1.44 5.26 5.05
N PRO A 443 2.46 4.44 4.81
CA PRO A 443 3.15 3.75 5.92
C PRO A 443 3.71 4.70 6.98
N ALA A 444 4.20 5.87 6.58
CA ALA A 444 4.76 6.84 7.52
C ALA A 444 3.73 7.37 8.51
N MET A 445 2.47 7.50 8.11
CA MET A 445 1.38 7.95 8.98
C MET A 445 0.94 6.88 9.98
N PHE A 446 1.28 5.63 9.71
CA PHE A 446 1.00 4.49 10.57
C PHE A 446 2.20 4.09 11.44
N GLY A 447 3.29 4.85 11.37
CA GLY A 447 4.52 4.52 12.09
C GLY A 447 5.30 3.35 11.50
N ALA A 448 5.05 3.02 10.24
CA ALA A 448 5.75 2.00 9.48
C ALA A 448 6.62 2.63 8.40
N LYS A 449 7.25 1.80 7.57
CA LYS A 449 7.98 2.21 6.37
C LYS A 449 8.09 1.01 5.42
N GLY A 450 8.24 1.28 4.12
CA GLY A 450 8.38 0.24 3.12
C GLY A 450 7.15 -0.66 3.04
N LEU A 451 7.36 -1.95 2.81
CA LEU A 451 6.33 -2.96 2.63
C LEU A 451 6.41 -4.13 3.61
N SER A 452 7.50 -4.26 4.36
CA SER A 452 7.73 -5.48 5.17
C SER A 452 6.67 -5.70 6.24
N TYR A 453 6.19 -4.65 6.88
CA TYR A 453 5.14 -4.77 7.91
C TYR A 453 3.84 -5.30 7.31
N ASP A 454 3.45 -4.78 6.15
CA ASP A 454 2.25 -5.25 5.46
C ASP A 454 2.41 -6.70 4.99
N PHE A 455 3.57 -7.07 4.48
CA PHE A 455 3.87 -8.46 4.12
C PHE A 455 3.78 -9.39 5.33
N TYR A 456 4.26 -8.95 6.50
CA TYR A 456 4.12 -9.74 7.72
C TYR A 456 2.65 -10.00 8.08
N GLU A 457 1.84 -8.94 8.03
CA GLU A 457 0.41 -9.04 8.35
C GLU A 457 -0.32 -9.96 7.36
N VAL A 458 0.04 -9.91 6.10
CA VAL A 458 -0.50 -10.80 5.07
C VAL A 458 -0.06 -12.24 5.31
N PHE A 459 1.22 -12.45 5.52
CA PHE A 459 1.80 -13.78 5.65
C PHE A 459 1.34 -14.51 6.90
N MET A 460 1.34 -13.80 8.03
CA MET A 460 0.99 -14.40 9.33
C MET A 460 -0.51 -14.36 9.62
N GLY A 461 -1.19 -13.28 9.22
CA GLY A 461 -2.60 -13.06 9.56
C GLY A 461 -3.56 -13.51 8.49
N ILE A 462 -3.59 -12.81 7.37
CA ILE A 462 -4.55 -13.03 6.28
C ILE A 462 -4.39 -14.41 5.64
N GLY A 463 -3.14 -14.78 5.34
CA GLY A 463 -2.82 -16.07 4.71
C GLY A 463 -2.87 -17.25 5.67
N GLY A 464 -2.79 -16.97 6.98
CA GLY A 464 -2.79 -18.01 8.00
C GLY A 464 -1.64 -18.99 7.89
N MET A 465 -1.77 -20.13 8.54
CA MET A 465 -0.71 -21.15 8.60
C MET A 465 -0.32 -21.68 7.21
N LYS A 466 -1.24 -21.71 6.27
CA LYS A 466 -1.01 -22.32 4.94
C LYS A 466 -0.25 -21.42 3.97
N ALA A 467 -0.15 -20.12 4.23
CA ALA A 467 0.68 -19.23 3.42
C ALA A 467 2.15 -19.60 3.62
N ASP A 468 2.86 -19.86 2.54
CA ASP A 468 4.26 -20.29 2.56
C ASP A 468 5.10 -19.46 1.58
N LEU A 469 6.31 -19.91 1.26
CA LEU A 469 7.19 -19.22 0.33
C LEU A 469 6.56 -19.03 -1.05
N ARG A 470 5.69 -19.96 -1.49
CA ARG A 470 4.96 -19.84 -2.77
C ARG A 470 4.05 -18.63 -2.77
N THR A 471 3.37 -18.37 -1.66
CA THR A 471 2.50 -17.21 -1.49
C THR A 471 3.29 -15.91 -1.62
N LEU A 472 4.42 -15.83 -0.93
CA LEU A 472 5.30 -14.64 -0.97
C LEU A 472 5.87 -14.43 -2.36
N LYS A 473 6.33 -15.49 -3.00
CA LYS A 473 6.89 -15.44 -4.36
C LYS A 473 5.86 -14.93 -5.36
N GLN A 474 4.64 -15.47 -5.28
CA GLN A 474 3.56 -15.05 -6.17
C GLN A 474 3.20 -13.58 -5.99
N LEU A 475 3.12 -13.11 -4.74
CA LEU A 475 2.83 -11.70 -4.45
C LEU A 475 3.91 -10.77 -5.01
N ALA A 476 5.18 -11.15 -4.85
CA ALA A 476 6.28 -10.37 -5.40
C ALA A 476 6.24 -10.31 -6.93
N MET A 477 6.05 -11.45 -7.58
CA MET A 477 5.93 -11.52 -9.05
C MET A 477 4.70 -10.75 -9.55
N ASN A 478 3.58 -10.82 -8.84
CA ASN A 478 2.38 -10.07 -9.18
C ASN A 478 2.62 -8.55 -9.20
N SER A 479 3.42 -8.03 -8.27
CA SER A 479 3.71 -6.59 -8.22
C SER A 479 4.42 -6.11 -9.48
N ILE A 480 5.24 -6.96 -10.10
CA ILE A 480 5.91 -6.67 -11.36
C ILE A 480 4.92 -6.82 -12.52
N LYS A 481 4.19 -7.93 -12.55
CA LYS A 481 3.22 -8.25 -13.61
C LYS A 481 2.15 -7.16 -13.75
N TYR A 482 1.61 -6.69 -12.64
CA TYR A 482 0.49 -5.74 -12.62
C TYR A 482 0.92 -4.28 -12.55
N SER A 483 2.21 -4.00 -12.64
CA SER A 483 2.72 -2.62 -12.78
C SER A 483 2.37 -2.04 -14.14
N THR A 484 2.53 -0.72 -14.27
CA THR A 484 2.29 -0.01 -15.55
C THR A 484 3.51 0.05 -16.46
N LEU A 485 4.56 -0.67 -16.10
CA LEU A 485 5.76 -0.78 -16.93
C LEU A 485 5.44 -1.43 -18.27
N LEU A 486 6.20 -1.09 -19.32
CA LEU A 486 6.13 -1.78 -20.60
C LEU A 486 6.59 -3.23 -20.43
N GLU A 487 6.14 -4.12 -21.32
CA GLU A 487 6.52 -5.54 -21.25
C GLU A 487 8.04 -5.74 -21.26
N SER A 488 8.77 -4.97 -22.07
CA SER A 488 10.23 -5.01 -22.10
C SER A 488 10.85 -4.61 -20.75
N GLU A 489 10.27 -3.59 -20.12
CA GLU A 489 10.72 -3.13 -18.79
C GLU A 489 10.38 -4.16 -17.71
N LYS A 490 9.20 -4.79 -17.78
CA LYS A 490 8.83 -5.87 -16.87
C LYS A 490 9.79 -7.06 -16.98
N ASN A 491 10.20 -7.39 -18.20
CA ASN A 491 11.16 -8.49 -18.42
C ASN A 491 12.51 -8.18 -17.78
N THR A 492 13.03 -6.97 -17.96
CA THR A 492 14.27 -6.52 -17.32
C THR A 492 14.13 -6.54 -15.80
N PHE A 493 13.03 -6.02 -15.30
CA PHE A 493 12.74 -6.00 -13.86
C PHE A 493 12.68 -7.43 -13.31
N MET A 494 11.98 -8.33 -13.99
CA MET A 494 11.86 -9.72 -13.56
C MET A 494 13.23 -10.42 -13.50
N GLU A 495 14.13 -10.13 -14.42
CA GLU A 495 15.50 -10.67 -14.40
C GLU A 495 16.28 -10.18 -13.18
N ILE A 496 16.21 -8.88 -12.89
CA ILE A 496 16.86 -8.29 -11.71
C ILE A 496 16.24 -8.86 -10.43
N TRP A 497 14.93 -8.92 -10.36
CA TRP A 497 14.22 -9.47 -9.22
C TRP A 497 14.59 -10.93 -8.98
N LYS A 498 14.61 -11.74 -10.02
CA LYS A 498 14.94 -13.17 -9.92
C LYS A 498 16.35 -13.38 -9.38
N LYS A 499 17.30 -12.58 -9.83
CA LYS A 499 18.69 -12.66 -9.35
C LYS A 499 18.76 -12.34 -7.86
N ARG A 500 18.04 -11.32 -7.41
CA ARG A 500 17.96 -10.99 -5.98
C ARG A 500 17.21 -12.06 -5.19
N TRP A 501 16.15 -12.62 -5.78
CA TRP A 501 15.40 -13.71 -5.18
C TRP A 501 16.28 -14.94 -4.96
N ASP A 502 17.07 -15.33 -5.95
CA ASP A 502 17.97 -16.47 -5.84
C ASP A 502 19.00 -16.27 -4.72
N LYS A 503 19.52 -15.07 -4.56
CA LYS A 503 20.41 -14.73 -3.44
C LYS A 503 19.68 -14.81 -2.10
N PHE A 504 18.49 -14.26 -2.03
CA PHE A 504 17.63 -14.33 -0.84
C PHE A 504 17.37 -15.80 -0.45
N ILE A 505 17.00 -16.63 -1.41
CA ILE A 505 16.77 -18.07 -1.20
C ILE A 505 18.02 -18.77 -0.67
N ALA A 506 19.19 -18.47 -1.25
CA ALA A 506 20.45 -19.06 -0.78
C ALA A 506 20.73 -18.63 0.68
N ASP A 507 20.52 -17.37 1.01
CA ASP A 507 20.73 -16.86 2.36
C ASP A 507 19.79 -17.51 3.38
N VAL A 508 18.51 -17.66 3.06
CA VAL A 508 17.53 -18.32 3.93
C VAL A 508 17.84 -19.81 4.08
N ALA A 509 18.16 -20.48 2.98
CA ALA A 509 18.43 -21.92 2.98
C ALA A 509 19.66 -22.30 3.78
N THR A 510 20.71 -21.46 3.77
CA THR A 510 22.00 -21.78 4.40
C THR A 510 22.21 -21.09 5.73
N LYS A 511 21.66 -19.87 5.91
CA LYS A 511 21.94 -19.01 7.06
C LYS A 511 20.70 -18.62 7.86
N GLY A 512 19.50 -19.12 7.47
CA GLY A 512 18.22 -18.66 8.00
C GLY A 512 18.14 -18.57 9.53
N GLY A 513 18.71 -19.54 10.26
CA GLY A 513 18.75 -19.53 11.72
C GLY A 513 19.88 -18.69 12.32
N HIS A 514 20.97 -18.48 11.58
CA HIS A 514 22.18 -17.80 12.10
C HIS A 514 22.15 -16.30 11.97
N HIS A 515 21.52 -15.77 10.92
CA HIS A 515 21.38 -14.33 10.72
C HIS A 515 20.67 -13.62 11.85
N HIS A 516 19.75 -14.30 12.49
CA HIS A 516 18.92 -13.72 13.55
C HIS A 516 19.67 -13.56 14.87
N HIS A 517 20.74 -14.32 15.08
CA HIS A 517 21.58 -14.24 16.27
C HIS A 517 22.62 -13.12 16.23
N HIS A 518 22.97 -12.66 15.02
CA HIS A 518 23.99 -11.63 14.84
C HIS A 518 23.45 -10.21 14.86
N HIS A 519 22.14 -10.03 14.69
CA HIS A 519 21.49 -8.73 14.67
C HIS A 519 20.77 -8.37 15.99
N GLY A 520 20.91 -9.19 17.00
CA GLY A 520 20.33 -8.99 18.32
C GLY A 520 21.29 -8.36 19.32
N GLY A 521 22.30 -7.65 18.86
CA GLY A 521 23.23 -6.92 19.71
C GLY A 521 23.00 -5.41 19.63
#